data_d8a4c4c4632314ac58463cd7376d3bcc
#
_entry.id   d8a4c4c4632314ac58463cd7376d3bcc
#
_cell.length_a   1.000
_cell.length_b   1.000
_cell.length_c   1.000
_cell.angle_alpha   90.00
_cell.angle_beta   90.00
_cell.angle_gamma   90.00
#
_symmetry.space_group_name_H-M   'P 1'
#
loop_
_entity.id
_entity.type
_entity.pdbx_description
1 polymer ?
#
loop_
_entity_poly.entity_id
_entity_poly.type
_entity_poly.pdbx_seq_one_letter_code
_entity_poly.pdbx_strand_id
1 'polypeptide(L)'
;SHNYNHLAELLRVQTTFPGTVLRNDSFIYWLKEQIHTNTPWDELVRQMVIAEGRIWDNPAVGYHLRDNGMKLDHVAFMGKVFLGTNITCAQCHDDPDGEWTQYQYYEFSAYLADLETKGKAQQARMPKKKDLESYIAVSQKLDPKNEEQKRRINNIVGNYQRALRDMSRASELRVHTVASRSMRLPDNYQYEDGFPRDKVDPWILFGKENGTEAAALNPRQRLAVWLTSSKNERFAMNIANRMWARYMGRGAAEPIHNIDPEKTLNADLLKVLTEEMIALKFDLKAFAWAIVNTKAYNRLATRKEVNVTDPYYFPGPFLLLMSSEQV
;
A
#
# COMPACT_ATOMS: atom_id res chain seq x y z
N SER A 1 -15.44 -7.42 -9.53
CA SER A 1 -16.52 -7.29 -8.53
C SER A 1 -16.35 -6.02 -7.71
N HIS A 2 -17.44 -5.49 -7.21
CA HIS A 2 -17.51 -4.22 -6.45
C HIS A 2 -16.56 -4.19 -5.22
N ASN A 3 -16.42 -5.30 -4.49
CA ASN A 3 -15.49 -5.39 -3.35
C ASN A 3 -14.03 -5.28 -3.76
N TYR A 4 -13.66 -5.85 -4.92
CA TYR A 4 -12.30 -5.71 -5.44
C TYR A 4 -11.99 -4.24 -5.76
N ASN A 5 -12.89 -3.55 -6.46
CA ASN A 5 -12.65 -2.15 -6.84
C ASN A 5 -12.42 -1.27 -5.61
N HIS A 6 -13.23 -1.45 -4.56
CA HIS A 6 -13.04 -0.71 -3.31
C HIS A 6 -11.68 -0.98 -2.64
N LEU A 7 -11.29 -2.24 -2.49
CA LEU A 7 -9.99 -2.56 -1.88
C LEU A 7 -8.83 -2.19 -2.81
N ALA A 8 -8.99 -2.32 -4.12
CA ALA A 8 -7.99 -1.90 -5.09
C ALA A 8 -7.75 -0.38 -5.05
N GLU A 9 -8.82 0.41 -4.93
CA GLU A 9 -8.74 1.86 -4.74
C GLU A 9 -8.09 2.21 -3.40
N LEU A 10 -8.56 1.61 -2.30
CA LEU A 10 -8.00 1.80 -0.96
C LEU A 10 -6.50 1.51 -0.93
N LEU A 11 -6.07 0.41 -1.56
CA LEU A 11 -4.67 -0.01 -1.63
C LEU A 11 -3.89 0.66 -2.78
N ARG A 12 -4.53 1.55 -3.57
CA ARG A 12 -3.93 2.23 -4.74
C ARG A 12 -3.32 1.25 -5.74
N VAL A 13 -4.03 0.15 -6.02
CA VAL A 13 -3.56 -0.88 -6.96
C VAL A 13 -3.50 -0.30 -8.37
N GLN A 14 -2.34 -0.39 -9.00
CA GLN A 14 -2.11 0.05 -10.37
C GLN A 14 -2.07 -1.16 -11.31
N THR A 15 -2.47 -0.97 -12.56
CA THR A 15 -2.44 -2.03 -13.59
C THR A 15 -1.03 -2.32 -14.09
N THR A 16 -0.11 -1.36 -13.95
CA THR A 16 1.31 -1.48 -14.29
C THR A 16 2.17 -0.98 -13.14
N PHE A 17 3.40 -1.47 -13.03
CA PHE A 17 4.35 -0.96 -12.05
C PHE A 17 4.89 0.41 -12.47
N PRO A 18 5.11 1.35 -11.52
CA PRO A 18 5.56 2.70 -11.82
C PRO A 18 6.84 2.72 -12.64
N GLY A 19 6.85 3.53 -13.70
CA GLY A 19 8.01 3.68 -14.59
C GLY A 19 8.33 2.46 -15.46
N THR A 20 7.40 1.51 -15.58
CA THR A 20 7.57 0.30 -16.42
C THR A 20 6.35 0.05 -17.30
N VAL A 21 6.51 -0.83 -18.29
CA VAL A 21 5.40 -1.39 -19.08
C VAL A 21 4.89 -2.72 -18.52
N LEU A 22 5.48 -3.18 -17.41
CA LEU A 22 5.17 -4.48 -16.82
C LEU A 22 3.84 -4.41 -16.07
N ARG A 23 2.98 -5.38 -16.34
CA ARG A 23 1.67 -5.46 -15.72
C ARG A 23 1.73 -6.03 -14.32
N ASN A 24 0.85 -5.54 -13.46
CA ASN A 24 0.71 -5.96 -12.07
C ASN A 24 -0.36 -7.05 -11.92
N ASP A 25 -0.55 -7.87 -12.95
CA ASP A 25 -1.63 -8.87 -12.98
C ASP A 25 -1.51 -9.88 -11.84
N SER A 26 -0.29 -10.29 -11.46
CA SER A 26 -0.08 -11.26 -10.37
C SER A 26 -0.66 -10.77 -9.05
N PHE A 27 -0.39 -9.52 -8.66
CA PHE A 27 -0.96 -8.93 -7.44
C PHE A 27 -2.48 -8.73 -7.57
N ILE A 28 -2.96 -8.27 -8.73
CA ILE A 28 -4.39 -8.08 -9.02
C ILE A 28 -5.16 -9.39 -8.85
N TYR A 29 -4.66 -10.49 -9.44
CA TYR A 29 -5.30 -11.81 -9.32
C TYR A 29 -5.23 -12.34 -7.89
N TRP A 30 -4.09 -12.19 -7.23
CA TRP A 30 -3.94 -12.58 -5.83
C TRP A 30 -4.94 -11.82 -4.93
N LEU A 31 -5.06 -10.51 -5.07
CA LEU A 31 -6.02 -9.72 -4.28
C LEU A 31 -7.46 -10.15 -4.55
N LYS A 32 -7.82 -10.44 -5.81
CA LYS A 32 -9.15 -10.97 -6.16
C LYS A 32 -9.42 -12.31 -5.48
N GLU A 33 -8.42 -13.18 -5.43
CA GLU A 33 -8.52 -14.47 -4.76
C GLU A 33 -8.70 -14.32 -3.26
N GLN A 34 -7.91 -13.45 -2.60
CA GLN A 34 -8.09 -13.16 -1.16
C GLN A 34 -9.50 -12.66 -0.85
N ILE A 35 -10.07 -11.81 -1.69
CA ILE A 35 -11.46 -11.32 -1.54
C ILE A 35 -12.48 -12.45 -1.79
N HIS A 36 -12.21 -13.32 -2.77
CA HIS A 36 -13.10 -14.45 -3.08
C HIS A 36 -13.15 -15.44 -1.92
N THR A 37 -12.00 -15.81 -1.38
CA THR A 37 -11.85 -16.73 -0.24
C THR A 37 -12.25 -16.10 1.10
N ASN A 38 -12.58 -14.79 1.10
CA ASN A 38 -12.93 -14.05 2.29
C ASN A 38 -11.83 -14.02 3.35
N THR A 39 -10.57 -13.88 2.91
CA THR A 39 -9.44 -13.74 3.84
C THR A 39 -9.69 -12.54 4.77
N PRO A 40 -9.58 -12.70 6.10
CA PRO A 40 -9.73 -11.61 7.05
C PRO A 40 -8.79 -10.44 6.76
N TRP A 41 -9.24 -9.20 7.03
CA TRP A 41 -8.47 -8.00 6.69
C TRP A 41 -7.09 -7.94 7.37
N ASP A 42 -7.01 -8.35 8.63
CA ASP A 42 -5.75 -8.42 9.39
C ASP A 42 -4.75 -9.39 8.74
N GLU A 43 -5.21 -10.57 8.32
CA GLU A 43 -4.37 -11.56 7.64
C GLU A 43 -3.95 -11.07 6.25
N LEU A 44 -4.86 -10.47 5.47
CA LEU A 44 -4.55 -9.87 4.18
C LEU A 44 -3.46 -8.80 4.30
N VAL A 45 -3.59 -7.90 5.28
CA VAL A 45 -2.60 -6.83 5.51
C VAL A 45 -1.28 -7.42 5.99
N ARG A 46 -1.31 -8.41 6.88
CA ARG A 46 -0.12 -9.10 7.34
C ARG A 46 0.67 -9.71 6.19
N GLN A 47 -0.01 -10.46 5.31
CA GLN A 47 0.62 -11.06 4.14
C GLN A 47 1.28 -10.01 3.25
N MET A 48 0.64 -8.86 3.03
CA MET A 48 1.22 -7.76 2.25
C MET A 48 2.45 -7.16 2.93
N VAL A 49 2.39 -6.88 4.22
CA VAL A 49 3.48 -6.19 4.94
C VAL A 49 4.74 -7.05 5.04
N ILE A 50 4.60 -8.36 5.29
CA ILE A 50 5.75 -9.26 5.40
C ILE A 50 6.22 -9.83 4.06
N ALA A 51 5.55 -9.52 2.95
CA ALA A 51 5.80 -10.13 1.66
C ALA A 51 7.24 -10.00 1.20
N GLU A 52 7.84 -11.10 0.81
CA GLU A 52 9.19 -11.23 0.23
C GLU A 52 9.19 -12.19 -0.95
N GLY A 53 10.22 -12.09 -1.78
CA GLY A 53 10.41 -12.93 -2.95
C GLY A 53 10.07 -12.20 -4.24
N ARG A 54 9.92 -12.96 -5.31
CA ARG A 54 9.57 -12.46 -6.63
C ARG A 54 8.06 -12.42 -6.79
N ILE A 55 7.56 -11.51 -7.62
CA ILE A 55 6.11 -11.32 -7.80
C ILE A 55 5.38 -12.58 -8.31
N TRP A 56 6.03 -13.45 -9.04
CA TRP A 56 5.43 -14.68 -9.53
C TRP A 56 5.48 -15.83 -8.52
N ASP A 57 6.37 -15.75 -7.50
CA ASP A 57 6.44 -16.73 -6.40
C ASP A 57 5.55 -16.29 -5.24
N ASN A 58 5.50 -14.98 -4.96
CA ASN A 58 4.71 -14.36 -3.92
C ASN A 58 4.07 -13.05 -4.43
N PRO A 59 2.87 -13.12 -5.00
CA PRO A 59 2.21 -11.95 -5.58
C PRO A 59 1.95 -10.81 -4.59
N ALA A 60 1.87 -11.07 -3.28
CA ALA A 60 1.66 -10.05 -2.24
C ALA A 60 2.76 -8.97 -2.23
N VAL A 61 3.98 -9.26 -2.76
CA VAL A 61 5.05 -8.26 -2.91
C VAL A 61 4.65 -7.08 -3.80
N GLY A 62 3.63 -7.23 -4.64
CA GLY A 62 3.08 -6.15 -5.46
C GLY A 62 2.63 -4.95 -4.63
N TYR A 63 2.28 -5.14 -3.37
CA TYR A 63 1.99 -4.07 -2.43
C TYR A 63 3.18 -3.13 -2.21
N HIS A 64 4.39 -3.67 -2.02
CA HIS A 64 5.61 -2.88 -1.85
C HIS A 64 6.14 -2.33 -3.18
N LEU A 65 5.99 -3.09 -4.27
CA LEU A 65 6.46 -2.68 -5.61
C LEU A 65 5.68 -1.50 -6.17
N ARG A 66 4.47 -1.23 -5.66
CA ARG A 66 3.65 -0.07 -6.04
C ARG A 66 4.40 1.26 -5.85
N ASP A 67 5.10 1.41 -4.74
CA ASP A 67 5.83 2.64 -4.39
C ASP A 67 7.34 2.51 -4.65
N ASN A 68 7.74 1.70 -5.59
CA ASN A 68 9.07 1.30 -6.02
C ASN A 68 10.19 2.32 -5.70
N GLY A 69 10.87 2.15 -4.56
CA GLY A 69 11.98 2.99 -4.11
C GLY A 69 11.58 4.23 -3.30
N MET A 70 10.28 4.53 -3.15
CA MET A 70 9.77 5.64 -2.32
C MET A 70 9.31 5.09 -0.95
N LYS A 71 10.25 4.63 -0.13
CA LYS A 71 9.95 3.98 1.15
C LYS A 71 9.20 4.90 2.12
N LEU A 72 9.59 6.16 2.18
CA LEU A 72 8.97 7.15 3.07
C LEU A 72 7.50 7.38 2.67
N ASP A 73 7.22 7.62 1.38
CA ASP A 73 5.84 7.76 0.90
C ASP A 73 5.00 6.51 1.17
N HIS A 74 5.63 5.32 1.06
CA HIS A 74 4.98 4.05 1.38
C HIS A 74 4.55 3.98 2.85
N VAL A 75 5.41 4.43 3.78
CA VAL A 75 5.12 4.48 5.21
C VAL A 75 4.00 5.49 5.52
N ALA A 76 4.05 6.69 4.94
CA ALA A 76 2.99 7.68 5.10
C ALA A 76 1.64 7.15 4.62
N PHE A 77 1.65 6.40 3.51
CA PHE A 77 0.46 5.73 2.99
C PHE A 77 -0.05 4.63 3.94
N MET A 78 0.83 3.83 4.55
CA MET A 78 0.45 2.83 5.56
C MET A 78 -0.27 3.48 6.75
N GLY A 79 0.24 4.61 7.25
CA GLY A 79 -0.41 5.38 8.31
C GLY A 79 -1.86 5.76 7.95
N LYS A 80 -2.05 6.31 6.75
CA LYS A 80 -3.39 6.72 6.26
C LYS A 80 -4.34 5.54 6.06
N VAL A 81 -3.85 4.47 5.43
CA VAL A 81 -4.72 3.35 5.00
C VAL A 81 -5.01 2.39 6.14
N PHE A 82 -4.05 2.11 6.99
CA PHE A 82 -4.21 1.09 8.03
C PHE A 82 -4.49 1.65 9.41
N LEU A 83 -4.01 2.87 9.71
CA LEU A 83 -4.16 3.48 11.03
C LEU A 83 -5.09 4.69 11.06
N GLY A 84 -5.57 5.16 9.89
CA GLY A 84 -6.39 6.36 9.81
C GLY A 84 -5.66 7.59 10.37
N THR A 85 -4.34 7.70 10.14
CA THR A 85 -3.53 8.80 10.62
C THR A 85 -2.66 9.37 9.51
N ASN A 86 -2.63 10.69 9.41
CA ASN A 86 -1.87 11.40 8.39
C ASN A 86 -0.56 11.92 8.96
N ILE A 87 0.53 11.21 8.70
CA ILE A 87 1.88 11.59 9.11
C ILE A 87 2.71 12.23 7.98
N THR A 88 2.07 12.63 6.87
CA THR A 88 2.79 13.04 5.65
C THR A 88 3.63 14.29 5.87
N CYS A 89 3.15 15.29 6.64
CA CYS A 89 3.89 16.52 6.91
C CYS A 89 5.18 16.22 7.68
N ALA A 90 5.12 15.25 8.60
CA ALA A 90 6.25 14.85 9.43
C ALA A 90 7.41 14.19 8.64
N GLN A 91 7.24 13.90 7.36
CA GLN A 91 8.34 13.45 6.50
C GLN A 91 9.43 14.53 6.33
N CYS A 92 9.06 15.81 6.28
CA CYS A 92 9.98 16.91 5.97
C CYS A 92 10.23 17.88 7.13
N HIS A 93 9.26 18.02 8.02
CA HIS A 93 9.30 18.92 9.19
C HIS A 93 8.28 18.44 10.23
N ASP A 94 8.37 18.88 11.46
CA ASP A 94 7.34 18.60 12.47
C ASP A 94 5.98 19.07 11.97
N ASP A 95 4.95 18.29 12.28
CA ASP A 95 3.59 18.60 11.85
C ASP A 95 3.18 19.95 12.49
N PRO A 96 2.79 20.95 11.68
CA PRO A 96 2.38 22.26 12.20
C PRO A 96 1.13 22.19 13.10
N ASP A 97 0.30 21.17 12.93
CA ASP A 97 -0.85 20.90 13.81
C ASP A 97 -0.44 20.16 15.10
N GLY A 98 0.85 19.82 15.25
CA GLY A 98 1.48 19.35 16.50
C GLY A 98 1.25 17.88 16.82
N GLU A 99 0.71 17.08 15.93
CA GLU A 99 0.43 15.66 16.20
C GLU A 99 1.70 14.79 16.08
N TRP A 100 2.58 15.07 15.09
CA TRP A 100 3.71 14.19 14.77
C TRP A 100 4.99 14.97 14.52
N THR A 101 6.10 14.52 15.14
CA THR A 101 7.43 15.07 14.86
C THR A 101 8.07 14.34 13.66
N GLN A 102 9.04 15.02 13.05
CA GLN A 102 9.86 14.40 12.01
C GLN A 102 10.62 13.17 12.57
N TYR A 103 11.08 13.25 13.81
CA TYR A 103 11.75 12.11 14.47
C TYR A 103 10.85 10.88 14.53
N GLN A 104 9.63 11.02 15.05
CA GLN A 104 8.63 9.93 15.12
C GLN A 104 8.30 9.33 13.75
N TYR A 105 8.25 10.17 12.72
CA TYR A 105 8.06 9.68 11.34
C TYR A 105 9.20 8.75 10.91
N TYR A 106 10.45 9.12 11.20
CA TYR A 106 11.62 8.31 10.88
C TYR A 106 11.72 7.06 11.74
N GLU A 107 11.32 7.12 13.01
CA GLU A 107 11.18 5.93 13.88
C GLU A 107 10.18 4.93 13.29
N PHE A 108 9.01 5.39 12.87
CA PHE A 108 8.03 4.50 12.24
C PHE A 108 8.53 3.99 10.89
N SER A 109 9.22 4.82 10.12
CA SER A 109 9.82 4.42 8.84
C SER A 109 10.94 3.39 9.00
N ALA A 110 11.59 3.32 10.18
CA ALA A 110 12.69 2.40 10.44
C ALA A 110 12.26 0.92 10.40
N TYR A 111 10.97 0.61 10.57
CA TYR A 111 10.44 -0.74 10.34
C TYR A 111 10.60 -1.25 8.91
N LEU A 112 10.70 -0.34 7.92
CA LEU A 112 10.89 -0.68 6.51
C LEU A 112 12.30 -0.35 6.01
N ALA A 113 13.24 -0.03 6.90
CA ALA A 113 14.59 0.37 6.51
C ALA A 113 15.30 -0.70 5.69
N ASP A 114 15.14 -1.96 6.09
CA ASP A 114 15.75 -3.14 5.46
C ASP A 114 15.03 -3.61 4.18
N LEU A 115 13.84 -3.08 3.89
CA LEU A 115 13.09 -3.41 2.68
C LEU A 115 13.82 -2.90 1.44
N GLU A 116 14.06 -3.78 0.47
CA GLU A 116 14.61 -3.43 -0.83
C GLU A 116 13.72 -3.95 -1.96
N THR A 117 13.24 -3.03 -2.80
CA THR A 117 12.36 -3.32 -3.94
C THR A 117 13.11 -3.41 -5.27
N LYS A 118 14.39 -2.99 -5.29
CA LYS A 118 15.24 -3.11 -6.48
C LYS A 118 16.30 -4.15 -6.21
N GLY A 119 16.20 -5.30 -6.89
CA GLY A 119 17.33 -6.19 -7.00
C GLY A 119 18.46 -5.50 -7.76
N LYS A 120 19.72 -5.71 -7.35
CA LYS A 120 20.78 -5.60 -8.34
C LYS A 120 20.44 -6.65 -9.39
N ALA A 121 19.78 -6.24 -10.48
CA ALA A 121 19.78 -7.07 -11.67
C ALA A 121 21.24 -7.45 -11.87
N GLN A 122 21.54 -8.74 -11.80
CA GLN A 122 22.74 -9.21 -12.47
C GLN A 122 22.51 -8.72 -13.88
N GLN A 123 23.18 -7.64 -14.28
CA GLN A 123 23.12 -7.14 -15.63
C GLN A 123 23.58 -8.32 -16.48
N ALA A 124 22.60 -9.10 -16.95
CA ALA A 124 22.85 -10.03 -18.04
C ALA A 124 23.55 -9.15 -19.06
N ARG A 125 24.81 -9.46 -19.35
CA ARG A 125 25.61 -8.68 -20.31
C ARG A 125 24.79 -8.60 -21.57
N MET A 126 24.10 -7.46 -21.73
CA MET A 126 23.27 -7.25 -22.92
C MET A 126 24.19 -7.34 -24.13
N PRO A 127 23.86 -8.19 -25.11
CA PRO A 127 24.65 -8.25 -26.33
C PRO A 127 24.76 -6.84 -26.91
N LYS A 128 25.93 -6.48 -27.36
CA LYS A 128 26.15 -5.18 -28.01
C LYS A 128 25.24 -5.12 -29.25
N LYS A 129 24.71 -3.95 -29.55
CA LYS A 129 23.83 -3.74 -30.71
C LYS A 129 24.45 -4.27 -31.98
N LYS A 130 25.77 -3.99 -32.21
CA LYS A 130 26.53 -4.42 -33.37
C LYS A 130 26.61 -5.96 -33.49
N ASP A 131 26.73 -6.67 -32.38
CA ASP A 131 26.78 -8.12 -32.36
C ASP A 131 25.42 -8.72 -32.76
N LEU A 132 24.34 -8.13 -32.27
CA LEU A 132 22.98 -8.51 -32.67
C LEU A 132 22.70 -8.21 -34.15
N GLU A 133 23.12 -7.06 -34.67
CA GLU A 133 23.00 -6.72 -36.08
C GLU A 133 23.71 -7.74 -36.95
N SER A 134 24.97 -8.09 -36.62
CA SER A 134 25.76 -9.10 -37.34
C SER A 134 25.07 -10.47 -37.28
N TYR A 135 24.62 -10.89 -36.11
CA TYR A 135 23.92 -12.17 -35.92
C TYR A 135 22.61 -12.24 -36.76
N ILE A 136 21.80 -11.20 -36.73
CA ILE A 136 20.53 -11.15 -37.48
C ILE A 136 20.80 -11.14 -38.98
N ALA A 137 21.80 -10.36 -39.45
CA ALA A 137 22.16 -10.31 -40.85
C ALA A 137 22.53 -11.71 -41.38
N VAL A 138 23.38 -12.44 -40.66
CA VAL A 138 23.78 -13.79 -41.04
C VAL A 138 22.61 -14.80 -40.92
N SER A 139 21.91 -14.83 -39.78
CA SER A 139 20.86 -15.82 -39.51
C SER A 139 19.66 -15.67 -40.43
N GLN A 140 19.33 -14.45 -40.87
CA GLN A 140 18.21 -14.14 -41.73
C GLN A 140 18.64 -14.00 -43.22
N LYS A 141 19.92 -14.19 -43.50
CA LYS A 141 20.50 -14.03 -44.88
C LYS A 141 20.19 -12.63 -45.48
N LEU A 142 20.32 -11.58 -44.66
CA LEU A 142 20.08 -10.19 -45.04
C LEU A 142 21.39 -9.47 -45.34
N ASP A 143 21.38 -8.65 -46.39
CA ASP A 143 22.55 -7.80 -46.75
C ASP A 143 22.45 -6.45 -45.99
N PRO A 144 23.37 -6.15 -45.05
CA PRO A 144 23.37 -4.88 -44.31
C PRO A 144 23.74 -3.67 -45.18
N LYS A 145 24.20 -3.87 -46.43
CA LYS A 145 24.49 -2.79 -47.39
C LYS A 145 23.24 -2.37 -48.15
N ASN A 146 22.23 -3.22 -48.23
CA ASN A 146 20.94 -2.89 -48.81
C ASN A 146 20.10 -2.11 -47.80
N GLU A 147 19.67 -0.90 -48.11
CA GLU A 147 18.97 0.00 -47.17
C GLU A 147 17.63 -0.56 -46.66
N GLU A 148 16.88 -1.30 -47.45
CA GLU A 148 15.63 -1.93 -47.02
C GLU A 148 15.93 -3.08 -46.03
N GLN A 149 16.87 -3.94 -46.36
CA GLN A 149 17.26 -5.04 -45.49
C GLN A 149 17.93 -4.56 -44.21
N LYS A 150 18.69 -3.50 -44.24
CA LYS A 150 19.24 -2.80 -43.09
C LYS A 150 18.15 -2.27 -42.14
N ARG A 151 17.08 -1.65 -42.68
CA ARG A 151 15.91 -1.25 -41.89
C ARG A 151 15.27 -2.46 -41.21
N ARG A 152 15.14 -3.60 -41.91
CA ARG A 152 14.59 -4.83 -41.37
C ARG A 152 15.48 -5.38 -40.24
N ILE A 153 16.81 -5.42 -40.42
CA ILE A 153 17.77 -5.80 -39.37
C ILE A 153 17.58 -4.92 -38.14
N ASN A 154 17.56 -3.60 -38.30
CA ASN A 154 17.40 -2.65 -37.20
C ASN A 154 16.07 -2.84 -36.44
N ASN A 155 14.98 -3.12 -37.13
CA ASN A 155 13.69 -3.41 -36.50
C ASN A 155 13.71 -4.68 -35.67
N ILE A 156 14.31 -5.75 -36.18
CA ILE A 156 14.45 -7.03 -35.48
C ILE A 156 15.34 -6.84 -34.25
N VAL A 157 16.50 -6.21 -34.39
CA VAL A 157 17.42 -5.90 -33.28
C VAL A 157 16.72 -5.04 -32.21
N GLY A 158 15.96 -4.03 -32.61
CA GLY A 158 15.18 -3.19 -31.71
C GLY A 158 14.15 -3.99 -30.91
N ASN A 159 13.50 -4.96 -31.53
CA ASN A 159 12.55 -5.86 -30.87
C ASN A 159 13.25 -6.77 -29.84
N TYR A 160 14.37 -7.39 -30.22
CA TYR A 160 15.18 -8.20 -29.30
C TYR A 160 15.69 -7.42 -28.11
N GLN A 161 16.20 -6.20 -28.34
CA GLN A 161 16.68 -5.34 -27.25
C GLN A 161 15.54 -4.91 -26.31
N ARG A 162 14.34 -4.68 -26.84
CA ARG A 162 13.15 -4.42 -26.00
C ARG A 162 12.78 -5.63 -25.17
N ALA A 163 12.66 -6.80 -25.79
CA ALA A 163 12.34 -8.03 -25.08
C ALA A 163 13.36 -8.36 -23.98
N LEU A 164 14.67 -8.23 -24.26
CA LEU A 164 15.72 -8.46 -23.29
C LEU A 164 15.63 -7.46 -22.11
N ARG A 165 15.32 -6.18 -22.38
CA ARG A 165 15.12 -5.18 -21.32
C ARG A 165 13.89 -5.50 -20.47
N ASP A 166 12.80 -5.93 -21.10
CA ASP A 166 11.56 -6.26 -20.38
C ASP A 166 11.75 -7.52 -19.52
N MET A 167 12.46 -8.52 -20.01
CA MET A 167 12.85 -9.70 -19.22
C MET A 167 13.77 -9.35 -18.06
N SER A 168 14.75 -8.47 -18.28
CA SER A 168 15.62 -7.97 -17.20
C SER A 168 14.82 -7.22 -16.15
N ARG A 169 13.93 -6.32 -16.56
CA ARG A 169 13.04 -5.58 -15.65
C ARG A 169 12.08 -6.50 -14.90
N ALA A 170 11.52 -7.50 -15.58
CA ALA A 170 10.67 -8.49 -14.90
C ALA A 170 11.43 -9.19 -13.77
N SER A 171 12.70 -9.52 -13.95
CA SER A 171 13.53 -10.13 -12.90
C SER A 171 13.80 -9.21 -11.70
N GLU A 172 13.58 -7.91 -11.84
CA GLU A 172 13.69 -6.90 -10.78
C GLU A 172 12.42 -6.76 -9.93
N LEU A 173 11.29 -7.36 -10.35
CA LEU A 173 10.03 -7.33 -9.62
C LEU A 173 10.09 -8.25 -8.40
N ARG A 174 10.86 -7.84 -7.40
CA ARG A 174 11.06 -8.58 -6.15
C ARG A 174 11.21 -7.66 -4.96
N VAL A 175 10.92 -8.22 -3.81
CA VAL A 175 11.16 -7.63 -2.49
C VAL A 175 12.11 -8.53 -1.72
N HIS A 176 13.09 -7.97 -1.07
CA HIS A 176 14.01 -8.71 -0.20
C HIS A 176 14.47 -7.86 0.97
N THR A 177 14.89 -8.52 2.03
CA THR A 177 15.44 -7.90 3.24
C THR A 177 16.93 -7.72 3.11
N VAL A 178 17.43 -6.51 3.42
CA VAL A 178 18.86 -6.21 3.53
C VAL A 178 19.17 -5.83 4.97
N ALA A 179 19.45 -6.82 5.81
CA ALA A 179 19.62 -6.69 7.26
C ALA A 179 20.65 -5.63 7.72
N SER A 180 21.62 -5.28 6.86
CA SER A 180 22.61 -4.25 7.16
C SER A 180 22.09 -2.81 7.02
N ARG A 181 20.89 -2.61 6.49
CA ARG A 181 20.30 -1.28 6.32
C ARG A 181 19.58 -0.82 7.58
N SER A 182 19.77 0.45 7.90
CA SER A 182 19.06 1.15 8.99
C SER A 182 18.47 2.44 8.45
N MET A 183 17.42 2.92 9.10
CA MET A 183 16.88 4.26 8.86
C MET A 183 17.84 5.29 9.45
N ARG A 184 17.94 6.43 8.79
CA ARG A 184 18.71 7.58 9.26
C ARG A 184 17.90 8.85 9.08
N LEU A 185 18.11 9.80 9.97
CA LEU A 185 17.58 11.14 9.84
C LEU A 185 18.09 11.80 8.55
N PRO A 186 17.34 12.73 7.96
CA PRO A 186 17.75 13.40 6.72
C PRO A 186 18.96 14.34 6.95
N ASP A 187 19.66 14.68 5.87
CA ASP A 187 20.85 15.53 5.91
C ASP A 187 20.55 16.96 6.44
N ASN A 188 19.31 17.41 6.28
CA ASN A 188 18.82 18.71 6.71
C ASN A 188 17.99 18.66 8.00
N TYR A 189 18.16 17.61 8.83
CA TYR A 189 17.50 17.54 10.13
C TYR A 189 17.91 18.72 11.02
N GLN A 190 16.94 19.40 11.65
CA GLN A 190 17.17 20.68 12.30
C GLN A 190 16.65 20.77 13.75
N TYR A 191 16.12 19.66 14.29
CA TYR A 191 15.53 19.64 15.64
C TYR A 191 16.54 19.17 16.69
N GLU A 192 16.28 19.48 17.96
CA GLU A 192 17.21 19.24 19.08
C GLU A 192 17.24 17.77 19.55
N ASP A 193 16.27 16.95 19.12
CA ASP A 193 16.11 15.54 19.50
C ASP A 193 16.97 14.57 18.68
N GLY A 194 17.82 15.08 17.76
CA GLY A 194 18.77 14.28 16.99
C GLY A 194 19.68 15.11 16.11
N PHE A 195 20.63 14.43 15.45
CA PHE A 195 21.56 15.05 14.50
C PHE A 195 21.32 14.52 13.09
N PRO A 196 21.67 15.31 12.04
CA PRO A 196 21.65 14.83 10.67
C PRO A 196 22.37 13.49 10.52
N ARG A 197 21.73 12.53 9.83
CA ARG A 197 22.22 11.17 9.59
C ARG A 197 22.30 10.23 10.80
N ASP A 198 21.85 10.64 11.96
CA ASP A 198 21.74 9.73 13.11
C ASP A 198 20.92 8.50 12.73
N LYS A 199 21.34 7.34 13.23
CA LYS A 199 20.59 6.11 13.09
C LYS A 199 19.34 6.20 13.97
N VAL A 200 18.21 5.84 13.37
CA VAL A 200 16.91 5.78 14.05
C VAL A 200 16.49 4.33 14.20
N ASP A 201 16.12 3.96 15.41
CA ASP A 201 15.58 2.63 15.70
C ASP A 201 14.05 2.63 15.53
N PRO A 202 13.45 1.48 15.18
CA PRO A 202 12.02 1.40 14.95
C PRO A 202 11.20 1.69 16.22
N TRP A 203 10.19 2.55 16.10
CA TRP A 203 9.20 2.81 17.14
C TRP A 203 7.80 2.92 16.54
N ILE A 204 6.79 2.43 17.28
CA ILE A 204 5.39 2.45 16.84
C ILE A 204 4.72 3.80 17.14
N LEU A 205 3.73 4.17 16.30
CA LEU A 205 3.02 5.44 16.46
C LEU A 205 2.05 5.45 17.65
N PHE A 206 1.45 4.31 17.97
CA PHE A 206 0.40 4.22 19.00
C PHE A 206 0.61 3.03 19.92
N GLY A 207 0.40 3.23 21.22
CA GLY A 207 0.40 2.16 22.20
C GLY A 207 1.79 1.61 22.52
N LYS A 208 1.88 0.29 22.67
CA LYS A 208 3.13 -0.42 22.98
C LYS A 208 3.34 -1.57 22.00
N GLU A 209 4.57 -1.76 21.55
CA GLU A 209 4.94 -2.93 20.76
C GLU A 209 4.73 -4.21 21.59
N ASN A 210 4.21 -5.26 20.97
CA ASN A 210 3.99 -6.55 21.63
C ASN A 210 5.34 -7.14 22.04
N GLY A 211 5.51 -7.37 23.33
CA GLY A 211 6.67 -7.80 24.11
C GLY A 211 7.66 -8.83 23.52
N THR A 212 8.20 -9.68 24.38
CA THR A 212 9.33 -10.59 24.13
C THR A 212 9.19 -11.57 22.95
N GLU A 213 7.99 -11.90 22.50
CA GLU A 213 7.77 -12.76 21.32
C GLU A 213 8.22 -12.06 20.01
N ALA A 214 8.23 -10.73 20.00
CA ALA A 214 8.67 -9.95 18.85
C ALA A 214 10.20 -9.87 18.71
N ALA A 215 10.97 -10.19 19.73
CA ALA A 215 12.43 -10.00 19.73
C ALA A 215 13.18 -10.88 18.70
N ALA A 216 12.61 -12.02 18.31
CA ALA A 216 13.19 -12.92 17.29
C ALA A 216 12.82 -12.51 15.84
N LEU A 217 11.91 -11.54 15.67
CA LEU A 217 11.39 -11.12 14.40
C LEU A 217 12.21 -9.94 13.83
N ASN A 218 12.31 -9.86 12.51
CA ASN A 218 12.86 -8.67 11.87
C ASN A 218 11.91 -7.46 12.04
N PRO A 219 12.38 -6.20 11.85
CA PRO A 219 11.56 -5.01 12.10
C PRO A 219 10.22 -5.04 11.36
N ARG A 220 10.19 -5.44 10.10
CA ARG A 220 8.97 -5.50 9.28
C ARG A 220 7.97 -6.55 9.78
N GLN A 221 8.46 -7.70 10.23
CA GLN A 221 7.60 -8.71 10.85
C GLN A 221 7.02 -8.20 12.18
N ARG A 222 7.81 -7.50 13.00
CA ARG A 222 7.33 -6.85 14.23
C ARG A 222 6.24 -5.84 13.92
N LEU A 223 6.46 -4.98 12.90
CA LEU A 223 5.45 -4.05 12.43
C LEU A 223 4.16 -4.75 12.05
N ALA A 224 4.23 -5.83 11.27
CA ALA A 224 3.06 -6.57 10.82
C ALA A 224 2.27 -7.17 11.99
N VAL A 225 2.95 -7.77 12.96
CA VAL A 225 2.32 -8.34 14.18
C VAL A 225 1.62 -7.26 15.00
N TRP A 226 2.29 -6.11 15.23
CA TRP A 226 1.68 -4.99 15.94
C TRP A 226 0.51 -4.38 15.16
N LEU A 227 0.71 -4.10 13.88
CA LEU A 227 -0.27 -3.43 13.04
C LEU A 227 -1.59 -4.21 12.99
N THR A 228 -1.51 -5.52 12.79
CA THR A 228 -2.68 -6.39 12.58
C THR A 228 -3.18 -7.07 13.85
N SER A 229 -2.67 -6.66 15.01
CA SER A 229 -3.14 -7.18 16.30
C SER A 229 -4.55 -6.68 16.60
N SER A 230 -5.41 -7.58 17.14
CA SER A 230 -6.72 -7.18 17.67
C SER A 230 -6.63 -6.22 18.87
N LYS A 231 -5.44 -6.07 19.47
CA LYS A 231 -5.15 -5.07 20.51
C LYS A 231 -4.81 -3.70 19.95
N ASN A 232 -4.56 -3.61 18.64
CA ASN A 232 -4.36 -2.33 17.94
C ASN A 232 -5.72 -1.78 17.52
N GLU A 233 -6.37 -1.07 18.44
CA GLU A 233 -7.69 -0.50 18.19
C GLU A 233 -7.70 0.45 16.99
N ARG A 234 -6.59 1.16 16.71
CA ARG A 234 -6.50 2.08 15.55
C ARG A 234 -6.67 1.33 14.23
N PHE A 235 -6.10 0.14 14.10
CA PHE A 235 -6.25 -0.69 12.90
C PHE A 235 -7.70 -1.13 12.70
N ALA A 236 -8.35 -1.63 13.76
CA ALA A 236 -9.75 -2.05 13.71
C ALA A 236 -10.68 -0.86 13.45
N MET A 237 -10.49 0.23 14.18
CA MET A 237 -11.27 1.48 14.07
C MET A 237 -11.22 2.04 12.65
N ASN A 238 -10.03 2.11 12.06
CA ASN A 238 -9.88 2.69 10.73
C ASN A 238 -10.62 1.89 9.66
N ILE A 239 -10.47 0.56 9.63
CA ILE A 239 -11.18 -0.24 8.62
C ILE A 239 -12.69 -0.27 8.87
N ALA A 240 -13.12 -0.30 10.13
CA ALA A 240 -14.54 -0.24 10.50
C ALA A 240 -15.18 1.09 10.05
N ASN A 241 -14.51 2.22 10.32
CA ASN A 241 -14.96 3.54 9.89
C ASN A 241 -15.02 3.67 8.36
N ARG A 242 -14.04 3.12 7.63
CA ARG A 242 -14.03 3.10 6.16
C ARG A 242 -15.17 2.25 5.59
N MET A 243 -15.43 1.10 6.19
CA MET A 243 -16.56 0.25 5.78
C MET A 243 -17.89 0.94 6.06
N TRP A 244 -18.03 1.58 7.22
CA TRP A 244 -19.21 2.39 7.52
C TRP A 244 -19.41 3.53 6.52
N ALA A 245 -18.35 4.30 6.24
CA ALA A 245 -18.38 5.39 5.27
C ALA A 245 -18.80 4.91 3.87
N ARG A 246 -18.34 3.73 3.46
CA ARG A 246 -18.71 3.14 2.18
C ARG A 246 -20.20 2.87 2.03
N TYR A 247 -20.84 2.39 3.07
CA TYR A 247 -22.28 2.02 3.04
C TYR A 247 -23.17 3.20 3.39
N MET A 248 -22.75 4.05 4.30
CA MET A 248 -23.55 5.18 4.77
C MET A 248 -23.24 6.49 4.03
N GLY A 249 -22.18 6.53 3.22
CA GLY A 249 -21.73 7.70 2.46
C GLY A 249 -20.90 8.70 3.26
N ARG A 250 -20.73 8.48 4.58
CA ARG A 250 -19.89 9.28 5.48
C ARG A 250 -19.38 8.41 6.62
N GLY A 251 -18.14 8.66 7.09
CA GLY A 251 -17.58 8.00 8.26
C GLY A 251 -18.27 8.38 9.57
N ALA A 252 -18.19 7.52 10.58
CA ALA A 252 -18.52 7.90 11.94
C ALA A 252 -17.54 8.96 12.46
N ALA A 253 -16.30 8.91 11.99
CA ALA A 253 -15.26 9.91 12.20
C ALA A 253 -14.75 10.42 10.85
N GLU A 254 -14.57 11.74 10.75
CA GLU A 254 -14.04 12.44 9.58
C GLU A 254 -12.89 13.38 10.00
N PRO A 255 -11.90 13.58 9.14
CA PRO A 255 -11.72 12.91 7.85
C PRO A 255 -11.24 11.47 8.01
N ILE A 256 -11.73 10.55 7.17
CA ILE A 256 -11.47 9.10 7.29
C ILE A 256 -9.99 8.69 7.18
N HIS A 257 -9.14 9.59 6.73
CA HIS A 257 -7.69 9.34 6.58
C HIS A 257 -6.85 10.00 7.68
N ASN A 258 -7.49 10.75 8.59
CA ASN A 258 -6.87 11.36 9.77
C ASN A 258 -7.87 11.44 10.91
N ILE A 259 -8.13 10.30 11.54
CA ILE A 259 -9.15 10.14 12.58
C ILE A 259 -8.57 10.62 13.92
N ASP A 260 -9.26 11.57 14.55
CA ASP A 260 -9.07 11.92 15.94
C ASP A 260 -10.23 11.35 16.76
N PRO A 261 -10.03 10.26 17.51
CA PRO A 261 -11.11 9.63 18.26
C PRO A 261 -11.67 10.50 19.37
N GLU A 262 -10.86 11.43 19.91
CA GLU A 262 -11.27 12.32 21.01
C GLU A 262 -12.10 13.49 20.51
N LYS A 263 -11.91 13.91 19.27
CA LYS A 263 -12.63 15.03 18.65
C LYS A 263 -13.81 14.60 17.77
N THR A 264 -14.01 13.30 17.59
CA THR A 264 -15.12 12.84 16.72
C THR A 264 -16.48 13.01 17.39
N LEU A 265 -17.42 13.51 16.61
CA LEU A 265 -18.79 13.77 17.08
C LEU A 265 -19.62 12.48 17.32
N ASN A 266 -19.19 11.36 16.75
CA ASN A 266 -19.86 10.06 16.87
C ASN A 266 -18.94 9.03 17.54
N ALA A 267 -18.28 9.41 18.64
CA ALA A 267 -17.32 8.55 19.36
C ALA A 267 -17.93 7.20 19.77
N ASP A 268 -19.17 7.20 20.28
CA ASP A 268 -19.87 5.97 20.69
C ASP A 268 -20.12 5.04 19.50
N LEU A 269 -20.54 5.58 18.36
CA LEU A 269 -20.72 4.80 17.13
C LEU A 269 -19.39 4.23 16.66
N LEU A 270 -18.34 5.06 16.63
CA LEU A 270 -17.00 4.62 16.22
C LEU A 270 -16.49 3.48 17.10
N LYS A 271 -16.71 3.58 18.42
CA LYS A 271 -16.38 2.55 19.38
C LYS A 271 -17.11 1.23 19.09
N VAL A 272 -18.43 1.28 18.94
CA VAL A 272 -19.25 0.10 18.61
C VAL A 272 -18.80 -0.55 17.31
N LEU A 273 -18.53 0.24 16.26
CA LEU A 273 -18.03 -0.29 14.99
C LEU A 273 -16.65 -0.96 15.13
N THR A 274 -15.80 -0.40 15.98
CA THR A 274 -14.46 -0.95 16.26
C THR A 274 -14.56 -2.29 16.99
N GLU A 275 -15.36 -2.34 18.04
CA GLU A 275 -15.60 -3.56 18.83
C GLU A 275 -16.22 -4.68 17.98
N GLU A 276 -17.17 -4.33 17.11
CA GLU A 276 -17.81 -5.29 16.20
C GLU A 276 -16.80 -5.83 15.16
N MET A 277 -15.93 -4.98 14.59
CA MET A 277 -14.88 -5.42 13.66
C MET A 277 -13.94 -6.43 14.32
N ILE A 278 -13.54 -6.19 15.58
CA ILE A 278 -12.69 -7.10 16.35
C ILE A 278 -13.45 -8.41 16.64
N ALA A 279 -14.71 -8.32 17.08
CA ALA A 279 -15.54 -9.49 17.40
C ALA A 279 -15.75 -10.39 16.16
N LEU A 280 -15.90 -9.81 14.98
CA LEU A 280 -16.00 -10.49 13.70
C LEU A 280 -14.64 -10.94 13.14
N LYS A 281 -13.54 -10.78 13.91
CA LYS A 281 -12.19 -11.18 13.50
C LYS A 281 -11.80 -10.64 12.12
N PHE A 282 -12.09 -9.38 11.87
CA PHE A 282 -11.78 -8.68 10.63
C PHE A 282 -12.42 -9.27 9.36
N ASP A 283 -13.50 -10.03 9.49
CA ASP A 283 -14.30 -10.51 8.35
C ASP A 283 -15.10 -9.34 7.75
N LEU A 284 -14.60 -8.80 6.62
CA LEU A 284 -15.22 -7.64 5.96
C LEU A 284 -16.60 -7.94 5.38
N LYS A 285 -16.88 -9.19 4.98
CA LYS A 285 -18.22 -9.55 4.45
C LYS A 285 -19.24 -9.65 5.59
N ALA A 286 -18.86 -10.27 6.70
CA ALA A 286 -19.72 -10.33 7.88
C ALA A 286 -19.99 -8.91 8.44
N PHE A 287 -18.97 -8.05 8.48
CA PHE A 287 -19.11 -6.67 8.92
C PHE A 287 -20.01 -5.86 7.97
N ALA A 288 -19.86 -6.01 6.65
CA ALA A 288 -20.75 -5.41 5.67
C ALA A 288 -22.20 -5.86 5.86
N TRP A 289 -22.39 -7.17 6.10
CA TRP A 289 -23.71 -7.72 6.38
C TRP A 289 -24.32 -7.11 7.65
N ALA A 290 -23.53 -6.95 8.72
CA ALA A 290 -23.98 -6.28 9.94
C ALA A 290 -24.45 -4.85 9.67
N ILE A 291 -23.68 -4.04 8.89
CA ILE A 291 -24.04 -2.66 8.55
C ILE A 291 -25.38 -2.63 7.79
N VAL A 292 -25.54 -3.42 6.72
CA VAL A 292 -26.73 -3.35 5.87
C VAL A 292 -28.00 -3.84 6.57
N ASN A 293 -27.86 -4.58 7.66
CA ASN A 293 -28.99 -5.02 8.50
C ASN A 293 -29.31 -4.04 9.65
N THR A 294 -28.54 -2.94 9.79
CA THR A 294 -28.88 -1.91 10.78
C THR A 294 -30.17 -1.16 10.41
N LYS A 295 -30.87 -0.69 11.44
CA LYS A 295 -32.01 0.21 11.22
C LYS A 295 -31.58 1.53 10.55
N ALA A 296 -30.36 1.98 10.77
CA ALA A 296 -29.83 3.19 10.17
C ALA A 296 -29.68 3.04 8.65
N TYR A 297 -29.12 1.93 8.18
CA TYR A 297 -28.97 1.67 6.75
C TYR A 297 -30.32 1.48 6.04
N ASN A 298 -31.27 0.86 6.71
CA ASN A 298 -32.60 0.56 6.14
C ASN A 298 -33.59 1.74 6.19
N ARG A 299 -33.11 2.95 6.51
CA ARG A 299 -33.91 4.19 6.41
C ARG A 299 -33.83 4.77 5.00
N LEU A 300 -34.75 5.71 4.73
CA LEU A 300 -34.74 6.43 3.47
C LEU A 300 -33.40 7.19 3.29
N ALA A 301 -32.80 7.04 2.11
CA ALA A 301 -31.56 7.75 1.78
C ALA A 301 -31.80 9.28 1.79
N THR A 302 -30.84 10.03 2.33
CA THR A 302 -30.92 11.48 2.43
C THR A 302 -30.09 12.17 1.35
N ARG A 303 -30.59 13.33 0.87
CA ARG A 303 -29.85 14.27 -0.01
C ARG A 303 -29.38 15.50 0.75
N LYS A 304 -29.60 15.56 2.06
CA LYS A 304 -29.24 16.74 2.85
C LYS A 304 -27.72 16.89 2.85
N GLU A 305 -27.24 18.01 2.32
CA GLU A 305 -25.85 18.42 2.49
C GLU A 305 -25.60 18.73 3.96
N VAL A 306 -24.54 18.17 4.51
CA VAL A 306 -24.09 18.39 5.89
C VAL A 306 -22.62 18.77 5.83
N ASN A 307 -22.25 19.87 6.48
CA ASN A 307 -20.85 20.24 6.59
C ASN A 307 -20.06 19.17 7.37
N VAL A 308 -18.78 19.02 7.06
CA VAL A 308 -17.92 18.02 7.73
C VAL A 308 -17.88 18.25 9.25
N THR A 309 -17.97 19.51 9.67
CA THR A 309 -17.94 19.93 11.08
C THR A 309 -19.28 19.80 11.81
N ASP A 310 -20.39 19.58 11.09
CA ASP A 310 -21.70 19.50 11.72
C ASP A 310 -21.94 18.09 12.29
N PRO A 311 -22.61 17.99 13.47
CA PRO A 311 -23.06 16.72 14.01
C PRO A 311 -23.95 15.98 13.01
N TYR A 312 -23.62 14.73 12.71
CA TYR A 312 -24.40 13.90 11.81
C TYR A 312 -24.81 12.60 12.49
N TYR A 313 -26.10 12.46 12.77
CA TYR A 313 -26.67 11.35 13.53
C TYR A 313 -27.22 10.21 12.64
N PHE A 314 -26.77 10.14 11.39
CA PHE A 314 -27.14 9.09 10.43
C PHE A 314 -28.66 8.85 10.35
N PRO A 315 -29.45 9.83 9.91
CA PRO A 315 -30.91 9.66 9.72
C PRO A 315 -31.21 8.61 8.64
N GLY A 316 -30.26 8.30 7.78
CA GLY A 316 -30.23 7.29 6.75
C GLY A 316 -28.91 7.35 5.99
N PRO A 317 -28.66 6.43 5.03
CA PRO A 317 -27.50 6.52 4.15
C PRO A 317 -27.58 7.77 3.26
N PHE A 318 -26.43 8.30 2.86
CA PHE A 318 -26.40 9.35 1.84
C PHE A 318 -26.75 8.77 0.47
N LEU A 319 -27.47 9.57 -0.32
CA LEU A 319 -27.67 9.25 -1.73
C LEU A 319 -26.38 9.56 -2.48
N LEU A 320 -25.65 8.52 -2.86
CA LEU A 320 -24.42 8.61 -3.64
C LEU A 320 -24.73 8.42 -5.12
N LEU A 321 -23.95 9.05 -5.98
CA LEU A 321 -23.91 8.71 -7.39
C LEU A 321 -23.35 7.30 -7.55
N MET A 322 -23.94 6.53 -8.46
CA MET A 322 -23.41 5.22 -8.81
C MET A 322 -22.05 5.39 -9.50
N SER A 323 -21.10 4.53 -9.18
CA SER A 323 -19.85 4.48 -9.93
C SER A 323 -20.06 3.86 -11.31
N SER A 324 -19.12 4.07 -12.22
CA SER A 324 -19.16 3.47 -13.58
C SER A 324 -19.25 1.95 -13.56
N GLU A 325 -18.79 1.30 -12.49
CA GLU A 325 -18.85 -0.16 -12.33
C GLU A 325 -20.19 -0.65 -11.76
N GLN A 326 -21.03 0.28 -11.27
CA GLN A 326 -22.36 -0.04 -10.75
C GLN A 326 -23.46 0.17 -11.79
N VAL A 327 -23.15 0.83 -12.90
CA VAL A 327 -24.00 1.00 -14.07
C VAL A 327 -23.83 -0.15 -15.03
#